data_bc5ab1991bb219a1305f004e1ca88b04
#
_entry.id   bc5ab1991bb219a1305f004e1ca88b04
#
_cell.length_a   1.000
_cell.length_b   1.000
_cell.length_c   1.000
_cell.angle_alpha   90.00
_cell.angle_beta   90.00
_cell.angle_gamma   90.00
#
_symmetry.space_group_name_H-M   'P 1'
#
loop_
_entity.id
_entity.type
_entity.pdbx_description
1 polymer ?
#
loop_
_entity_poly.entity_id
_entity_poly.type
_entity_poly.pdbx_seq_one_letter_code
_entity_poly.pdbx_strand_id
1 'polypeptide(L)'
;MNEEAVKALIEKNPKLKREKDKLLALEPGFYCIHRSWGFGLIQSYKDAENRLIIDFEDKPGHSMDPAFCVDTMEVLPKDHILARSRTEEDEVKHMISKQQAEIIFQILDKLPEKKGSNQDIERILKILLGEAKAKKWWTATKKHVAKDSRIGMPVRKTDPYFVRDEPVNREDEVFDAYFKTNAAGRKLRLVEELIAAHDSNEGVKQHLSELIDDFSGFIAETHQLDLLERLHAAFVRDDALTILERETDVAPLPDELVAQAPVLEELANELPGPYQSKLLQLIERTHPDSWTKVILDLFKNSRGKFTTESINYLYTKAPVETIKSTLERWLVEQNLKGPVLIWIIKNRNSRKFSTIIHDLINPRLFMSILYAIDYEALQSSGTRRVPLADLLSDDQELIGDLMAEADPETARDLANSLLMNQGFEELTKKSILARVIKLFPGVQSLVDTSSDSEDGDHLFVSEASFDNRKSEYDVLVKEKIPENKKAIAVAREHGDLKENSEYKMARQDQTTLMARKSQLEQDLALAQITDFTEAPTEVVGVGSTVDIESADSGEKVTYHILGAWDSEPDKNILSYKTPLAHILLGKAPDAVVEVEVAGNSQTWKLKSISRYVDRK
;
A
#
# COMPACT_ATOMS: atom_id res chain seq x y z
N MET A 1 48.81 -27.74 -11.85
CA MET A 1 49.54 -29.02 -11.73
C MET A 1 50.69 -29.02 -12.70
N ASN A 2 51.77 -29.78 -12.44
CA ASN A 2 52.88 -29.87 -13.40
C ASN A 2 52.49 -30.66 -14.66
N GLU A 3 53.21 -30.47 -15.77
CA GLU A 3 52.88 -31.08 -17.07
C GLU A 3 52.94 -32.61 -17.05
N GLU A 4 53.83 -33.21 -16.24
CA GLU A 4 53.99 -34.66 -16.14
C GLU A 4 52.79 -35.31 -15.45
N ALA A 5 52.31 -34.72 -14.36
CA ALA A 5 51.11 -35.19 -13.67
C ALA A 5 49.84 -35.04 -14.55
N VAL A 6 49.73 -33.96 -15.31
CA VAL A 6 48.62 -33.76 -16.26
C VAL A 6 48.65 -34.77 -17.39
N LYS A 7 49.82 -35.09 -17.96
CA LYS A 7 49.96 -36.14 -18.97
C LYS A 7 49.58 -37.51 -18.44
N ALA A 8 50.03 -37.87 -17.23
CA ALA A 8 49.68 -39.14 -16.58
C ALA A 8 48.17 -39.25 -16.30
N LEU A 9 47.50 -38.14 -15.95
CA LEU A 9 46.03 -38.10 -15.78
C LEU A 9 45.28 -38.28 -17.10
N ILE A 10 45.75 -37.63 -18.19
CA ILE A 10 45.14 -37.75 -19.52
C ILE A 10 45.34 -39.16 -20.08
N GLU A 11 46.49 -39.81 -19.84
CA GLU A 11 46.71 -41.22 -20.23
C GLU A 11 45.74 -42.17 -19.52
N LYS A 12 45.47 -41.93 -18.22
CA LYS A 12 44.49 -42.72 -17.47
C LYS A 12 43.02 -42.38 -17.84
N ASN A 13 42.74 -41.13 -18.20
CA ASN A 13 41.39 -40.70 -18.59
C ASN A 13 41.47 -39.80 -19.84
N PRO A 14 41.40 -40.38 -21.06
CA PRO A 14 41.52 -39.65 -22.32
C PRO A 14 40.47 -38.53 -22.52
N LYS A 15 39.33 -38.57 -21.79
CA LYS A 15 38.28 -37.51 -21.84
C LYS A 15 38.83 -36.16 -21.33
N LEU A 16 39.77 -36.19 -20.42
CA LEU A 16 40.39 -34.99 -19.84
C LEU A 16 41.33 -34.25 -20.81
N LYS A 17 41.59 -34.80 -22.00
CA LYS A 17 42.45 -34.15 -23.02
C LYS A 17 41.92 -32.77 -23.42
N ARG A 18 40.61 -32.58 -23.44
CA ARG A 18 39.96 -31.29 -23.74
C ARG A 18 40.11 -30.26 -22.63
N GLU A 19 40.34 -30.73 -21.41
CA GLU A 19 40.43 -29.90 -20.20
C GLU A 19 41.89 -29.71 -19.74
N LYS A 20 42.85 -29.97 -20.63
CA LYS A 20 44.29 -29.90 -20.32
C LYS A 20 44.71 -28.58 -19.71
N ASP A 21 44.22 -27.47 -20.25
CA ASP A 21 44.58 -26.11 -19.79
C ASP A 21 44.01 -25.85 -18.38
N LYS A 22 42.79 -26.31 -18.10
CA LYS A 22 42.20 -26.21 -16.75
C LYS A 22 42.97 -27.06 -15.74
N LEU A 23 43.43 -28.27 -16.11
CA LEU A 23 44.26 -29.10 -15.25
C LEU A 23 45.60 -28.43 -14.94
N LEU A 24 46.25 -27.82 -15.94
CA LEU A 24 47.48 -27.07 -15.75
C LEU A 24 47.26 -25.87 -14.80
N ALA A 25 46.11 -25.20 -14.88
CA ALA A 25 45.78 -24.08 -14.00
C ALA A 25 45.61 -24.47 -12.53
N LEU A 26 45.41 -25.76 -12.20
CA LEU A 26 45.29 -26.25 -10.83
C LEU A 26 46.67 -26.27 -10.12
N GLU A 27 47.27 -25.10 -9.92
CA GLU A 27 48.58 -24.97 -9.26
C GLU A 27 48.43 -24.53 -7.78
N PRO A 28 49.30 -25.05 -6.90
CA PRO A 28 49.40 -24.55 -5.53
C PRO A 28 49.65 -23.05 -5.47
N GLY A 29 48.99 -22.36 -4.56
CA GLY A 29 49.08 -20.92 -4.38
C GLY A 29 48.08 -20.11 -5.22
N PHE A 30 47.25 -20.76 -6.07
CA PHE A 30 46.18 -20.11 -6.78
C PHE A 30 44.87 -20.18 -5.98
N TYR A 31 44.06 -19.14 -6.08
CA TYR A 31 42.72 -19.12 -5.52
C TYR A 31 41.72 -19.72 -6.50
N CYS A 32 40.61 -20.24 -5.97
CA CYS A 32 39.56 -20.86 -6.78
C CYS A 32 38.17 -20.62 -6.19
N ILE A 33 37.16 -20.79 -7.03
CA ILE A 33 35.74 -20.81 -6.59
C ILE A 33 35.16 -22.17 -6.93
N HIS A 34 34.74 -22.92 -5.93
CA HIS A 34 34.02 -24.19 -6.09
C HIS A 34 32.53 -23.98 -5.98
N ARG A 35 31.76 -24.71 -6.81
CA ARG A 35 30.30 -24.55 -6.90
C ARG A 35 29.58 -24.72 -5.56
N SER A 36 30.03 -25.66 -4.72
CA SER A 36 29.41 -26.00 -3.42
C SER A 36 30.20 -25.52 -2.20
N TRP A 37 31.55 -25.36 -2.32
CA TRP A 37 32.42 -25.01 -1.20
C TRP A 37 32.87 -23.54 -1.21
N GLY A 38 32.46 -22.77 -2.22
CA GLY A 38 32.79 -21.36 -2.32
C GLY A 38 34.24 -21.07 -2.65
N PHE A 39 34.76 -19.99 -2.07
CA PHE A 39 36.12 -19.48 -2.32
C PHE A 39 37.15 -20.27 -1.51
N GLY A 40 38.29 -20.59 -2.14
CA GLY A 40 39.37 -21.36 -1.51
C GLY A 40 40.74 -21.14 -2.13
N LEU A 41 41.76 -21.65 -1.44
CA LEU A 41 43.16 -21.61 -1.85
C LEU A 41 43.68 -23.04 -2.10
N ILE A 42 44.26 -23.27 -3.27
CA ILE A 42 44.91 -24.53 -3.60
C ILE A 42 46.23 -24.60 -2.83
N GLN A 43 46.32 -25.48 -1.85
CA GLN A 43 47.50 -25.60 -1.00
C GLN A 43 48.59 -26.50 -1.61
N SER A 44 48.20 -27.68 -2.07
CA SER A 44 49.17 -28.64 -2.60
C SER A 44 48.50 -29.68 -3.48
N TYR A 45 49.31 -30.31 -4.33
CA TYR A 45 48.92 -31.51 -5.06
C TYR A 45 49.77 -32.70 -4.58
N LYS A 46 49.10 -33.76 -4.18
CA LYS A 46 49.72 -35.01 -3.71
C LYS A 46 49.76 -36.02 -4.88
N ASP A 47 50.90 -36.13 -5.55
CA ASP A 47 51.06 -37.00 -6.72
C ASP A 47 50.75 -38.47 -6.44
N ALA A 48 51.20 -39.02 -5.30
CA ALA A 48 51.01 -40.44 -4.94
C ALA A 48 49.52 -40.80 -4.78
N GLU A 49 48.69 -39.86 -4.32
CA GLU A 49 47.27 -40.07 -4.03
C GLU A 49 46.37 -39.52 -5.15
N ASN A 50 46.95 -38.81 -6.11
CA ASN A 50 46.25 -38.03 -7.13
C ASN A 50 45.17 -37.12 -6.51
N ARG A 51 45.55 -36.30 -5.50
CA ARG A 51 44.63 -35.44 -4.75
C ARG A 51 45.16 -34.00 -4.68
N LEU A 52 44.22 -33.06 -4.94
CA LEU A 52 44.41 -31.65 -4.62
C LEU A 52 43.95 -31.40 -3.19
N ILE A 53 44.75 -30.66 -2.44
CA ILE A 53 44.37 -30.17 -1.10
C ILE A 53 44.03 -28.69 -1.24
N ILE A 54 42.80 -28.35 -0.85
CA ILE A 54 42.24 -27.00 -1.01
C ILE A 54 41.72 -26.54 0.33
N ASP A 55 42.08 -25.34 0.72
CA ASP A 55 41.52 -24.67 1.91
C ASP A 55 40.35 -23.77 1.50
N PHE A 56 39.13 -24.24 1.70
CA PHE A 56 37.92 -23.42 1.60
C PHE A 56 37.64 -22.72 2.91
N GLU A 57 36.96 -21.58 2.87
CA GLU A 57 36.66 -20.78 4.08
C GLU A 57 35.98 -21.61 5.17
N ASP A 58 35.00 -22.45 4.81
CA ASP A 58 34.27 -23.31 5.75
C ASP A 58 34.84 -24.73 5.89
N LYS A 59 35.87 -25.11 5.11
CA LYS A 59 36.41 -26.46 5.10
C LYS A 59 37.90 -26.48 4.69
N PRO A 60 38.80 -26.23 5.63
CA PRO A 60 40.23 -26.31 5.40
C PRO A 60 40.68 -27.76 5.16
N GLY A 61 41.72 -27.94 4.32
CA GLY A 61 42.35 -29.22 4.02
C GLY A 61 41.48 -30.17 3.19
N HIS A 62 40.50 -29.66 2.45
CA HIS A 62 39.62 -30.52 1.65
C HIS A 62 40.36 -31.19 0.49
N SER A 63 40.30 -32.53 0.44
CA SER A 63 40.96 -33.35 -0.54
C SER A 63 40.03 -33.67 -1.72
N MET A 64 40.43 -33.26 -2.95
CA MET A 64 39.62 -33.40 -4.16
C MET A 64 40.38 -34.10 -5.29
N ASP A 65 39.65 -34.82 -6.15
CA ASP A 65 40.20 -35.39 -7.38
C ASP A 65 40.32 -34.29 -8.43
N PRO A 66 41.52 -34.11 -9.08
CA PRO A 66 41.69 -33.11 -10.14
C PRO A 66 40.70 -33.24 -11.29
N ALA A 67 40.35 -34.47 -11.69
CA ALA A 67 39.35 -34.70 -12.74
C ALA A 67 37.96 -34.16 -12.40
N PHE A 68 37.61 -34.16 -11.12
CA PHE A 68 36.36 -33.58 -10.65
C PHE A 68 36.43 -32.06 -10.52
N CYS A 69 37.61 -31.53 -10.19
CA CYS A 69 37.86 -30.09 -10.05
C CYS A 69 37.62 -29.32 -11.35
N VAL A 70 37.99 -29.87 -12.53
CA VAL A 70 37.84 -29.17 -13.82
C VAL A 70 36.40 -28.88 -14.21
N ASP A 71 35.44 -29.66 -13.69
CA ASP A 71 34.00 -29.48 -13.96
C ASP A 71 33.30 -28.65 -12.91
N THR A 72 33.84 -28.55 -11.69
CA THR A 72 33.16 -27.98 -10.52
C THR A 72 33.84 -26.75 -9.97
N MET A 73 35.02 -26.40 -10.44
CA MET A 73 35.86 -25.36 -9.86
C MET A 73 36.43 -24.42 -10.95
N GLU A 74 36.40 -23.14 -10.65
CA GLU A 74 37.00 -22.07 -11.44
C GLU A 74 38.28 -21.60 -10.74
N VAL A 75 39.42 -21.72 -11.40
CA VAL A 75 40.69 -21.21 -10.88
C VAL A 75 40.84 -19.76 -11.27
N LEU A 76 41.14 -18.92 -10.29
CA LEU A 76 41.26 -17.49 -10.47
C LEU A 76 42.68 -17.08 -10.82
N PRO A 77 42.89 -16.22 -11.81
CA PRO A 77 44.22 -15.64 -12.08
C PRO A 77 44.66 -14.75 -10.89
N LYS A 78 45.95 -14.57 -10.71
CA LYS A 78 46.52 -13.82 -9.57
C LYS A 78 46.05 -12.36 -9.50
N ASP A 79 45.77 -11.78 -10.65
CA ASP A 79 45.26 -10.41 -10.80
C ASP A 79 43.71 -10.31 -10.67
N HIS A 80 43.03 -11.43 -10.41
CA HIS A 80 41.61 -11.40 -10.15
C HIS A 80 41.31 -10.71 -8.80
N ILE A 81 40.27 -9.86 -8.72
CA ILE A 81 39.96 -9.05 -7.54
C ILE A 81 39.82 -9.88 -6.25
N LEU A 82 39.27 -11.09 -6.32
CA LEU A 82 39.18 -11.98 -5.17
C LEU A 82 40.53 -12.52 -4.72
N ALA A 83 41.45 -12.79 -5.62
CA ALA A 83 42.81 -13.20 -5.27
C ALA A 83 43.56 -12.02 -4.64
N ARG A 84 43.48 -10.84 -5.26
CA ARG A 84 44.06 -9.59 -4.75
C ARG A 84 43.50 -9.19 -3.37
N SER A 85 42.24 -9.49 -3.09
CA SER A 85 41.67 -9.20 -1.79
C SER A 85 42.34 -9.95 -0.62
N ARG A 86 43.10 -11.01 -0.89
CA ARG A 86 43.87 -11.78 0.10
C ARG A 86 45.36 -11.46 0.08
N THR A 87 45.88 -11.02 -1.04
CA THR A 87 47.32 -10.71 -1.21
C THR A 87 47.61 -9.20 -1.06
N GLU A 88 46.65 -8.35 -1.40
CA GLU A 88 46.75 -6.88 -1.42
C GLU A 88 45.53 -6.26 -0.68
N GLU A 89 45.31 -6.73 0.54
CA GLU A 89 44.07 -6.46 1.30
C GLU A 89 43.77 -4.96 1.48
N ASP A 90 44.81 -4.18 1.82
CA ASP A 90 44.65 -2.74 2.09
C ASP A 90 44.32 -1.95 0.81
N GLU A 91 44.93 -2.32 -0.32
CA GLU A 91 44.62 -1.69 -1.61
C GLU A 91 43.18 -1.97 -2.05
N VAL A 92 42.77 -3.24 -1.96
CA VAL A 92 41.39 -3.62 -2.31
C VAL A 92 40.36 -2.95 -1.36
N LYS A 93 40.64 -2.84 -0.07
CA LYS A 93 39.79 -2.08 0.85
C LYS A 93 39.68 -0.59 0.48
N HIS A 94 40.79 0.01 0.06
CA HIS A 94 40.78 1.39 -0.44
C HIS A 94 39.90 1.52 -1.69
N MET A 95 40.06 0.59 -2.66
CA MET A 95 39.24 0.58 -3.87
C MET A 95 37.73 0.40 -3.56
N ILE A 96 37.37 -0.50 -2.65
CA ILE A 96 35.97 -0.68 -2.19
C ILE A 96 35.37 0.62 -1.65
N SER A 97 36.17 1.44 -0.98
CA SER A 97 35.69 2.67 -0.35
C SER A 97 35.73 3.89 -1.26
N LYS A 98 36.72 4.00 -2.15
CA LYS A 98 37.02 5.22 -2.94
C LYS A 98 36.96 5.04 -4.45
N GLN A 99 37.14 3.84 -4.96
CA GLN A 99 37.26 3.55 -6.40
C GLN A 99 36.28 2.44 -6.79
N GLN A 100 35.02 2.62 -6.48
CA GLN A 100 34.00 1.58 -6.58
C GLN A 100 33.80 1.10 -8.03
N ALA A 101 33.86 1.99 -9.03
CA ALA A 101 33.73 1.62 -10.44
C ALA A 101 34.89 0.74 -10.90
N GLU A 102 36.11 0.95 -10.37
CA GLU A 102 37.28 0.15 -10.69
C GLU A 102 37.11 -1.31 -10.25
N ILE A 103 36.50 -1.57 -9.09
CA ILE A 103 36.17 -2.94 -8.66
C ILE A 103 35.27 -3.64 -9.70
N ILE A 104 34.24 -2.95 -10.20
CA ILE A 104 33.32 -3.52 -11.19
C ILE A 104 34.03 -3.71 -12.55
N PHE A 105 34.87 -2.75 -12.95
CA PHE A 105 35.66 -2.89 -14.16
C PHE A 105 36.54 -4.14 -14.10
N GLN A 106 37.28 -4.35 -13.00
CA GLN A 106 38.14 -5.53 -12.82
C GLN A 106 37.34 -6.84 -12.77
N ILE A 107 36.15 -6.83 -12.19
CA ILE A 107 35.25 -8.00 -12.23
C ILE A 107 34.87 -8.32 -13.69
N LEU A 108 34.38 -7.33 -14.43
CA LEU A 108 33.95 -7.52 -15.81
C LEU A 108 35.07 -7.91 -16.75
N ASP A 109 36.28 -7.32 -16.60
CA ASP A 109 37.44 -7.63 -17.43
C ASP A 109 37.86 -9.10 -17.34
N LYS A 110 37.58 -9.78 -16.23
CA LYS A 110 37.90 -11.19 -16.01
C LYS A 110 36.76 -12.15 -16.32
N LEU A 111 35.55 -11.65 -16.61
CA LEU A 111 34.43 -12.48 -17.03
C LEU A 111 34.53 -12.85 -18.54
N PRO A 112 33.87 -13.95 -18.95
CA PRO A 112 33.84 -14.36 -20.36
C PRO A 112 33.34 -13.21 -21.26
N GLU A 113 33.98 -13.01 -22.39
CA GLU A 113 33.70 -11.91 -23.34
C GLU A 113 33.65 -10.50 -22.69
N LYS A 114 34.24 -10.34 -21.48
CA LYS A 114 34.22 -9.11 -20.71
C LYS A 114 32.79 -8.60 -20.44
N LYS A 115 31.83 -9.53 -20.24
CA LYS A 115 30.42 -9.27 -19.98
C LYS A 115 29.96 -10.00 -18.74
N GLY A 116 29.09 -9.38 -17.97
CA GLY A 116 28.50 -9.98 -16.77
C GLY A 116 27.11 -9.50 -16.48
N SER A 117 26.22 -10.44 -16.14
CA SER A 117 24.88 -10.10 -15.66
C SER A 117 24.94 -9.48 -14.25
N ASN A 118 23.84 -8.88 -13.81
CA ASN A 118 23.73 -8.40 -12.43
C ASN A 118 23.99 -9.52 -11.39
N GLN A 119 23.61 -10.76 -11.73
CA GLN A 119 23.81 -11.93 -10.86
C GLN A 119 25.28 -12.36 -10.78
N ASP A 120 26.00 -12.30 -11.90
CA ASP A 120 27.43 -12.64 -11.94
C ASP A 120 28.25 -11.66 -11.09
N ILE A 121 27.97 -10.37 -11.22
CA ILE A 121 28.62 -9.32 -10.42
C ILE A 121 28.29 -9.52 -8.93
N GLU A 122 27.00 -9.73 -8.58
CA GLU A 122 26.58 -9.94 -7.19
C GLU A 122 27.23 -11.20 -6.58
N ARG A 123 27.42 -12.27 -7.35
CA ARG A 123 28.10 -13.49 -6.89
C ARG A 123 29.52 -13.20 -6.42
N ILE A 124 30.28 -12.45 -7.22
CA ILE A 124 31.66 -12.09 -6.88
C ILE A 124 31.69 -11.12 -5.69
N LEU A 125 30.80 -10.14 -5.68
CA LEU A 125 30.69 -9.17 -4.57
C LEU A 125 30.30 -9.81 -3.25
N LYS A 126 29.50 -10.87 -3.25
CA LYS A 126 29.16 -11.63 -2.03
C LYS A 126 30.39 -12.29 -1.41
N ILE A 127 31.29 -12.82 -2.23
CA ILE A 127 32.56 -13.38 -1.76
C ILE A 127 33.49 -12.27 -1.25
N LEU A 128 33.54 -11.13 -1.94
CA LEU A 128 34.41 -10.01 -1.61
C LEU A 128 34.01 -9.25 -0.34
N LEU A 129 32.71 -9.00 -0.16
CA LEU A 129 32.15 -8.08 0.85
C LEU A 129 31.33 -8.78 1.94
N GLY A 130 30.99 -10.06 1.73
CA GLY A 130 30.03 -10.80 2.52
C GLY A 130 28.57 -10.53 2.07
N GLU A 131 27.70 -11.52 2.29
CA GLU A 131 26.32 -11.52 1.77
C GLU A 131 25.49 -10.32 2.22
N ALA A 132 25.59 -9.93 3.49
CA ALA A 132 24.82 -8.83 4.07
C ALA A 132 25.15 -7.44 3.47
N LYS A 133 26.40 -7.22 3.05
CA LYS A 133 26.87 -5.92 2.56
C LYS A 133 26.83 -5.78 1.04
N ALA A 134 26.99 -6.88 0.29
CA ALA A 134 27.15 -6.89 -1.16
C ALA A 134 26.00 -6.18 -1.88
N LYS A 135 24.76 -6.52 -1.59
CA LYS A 135 23.57 -5.94 -2.25
C LYS A 135 23.43 -4.44 -2.04
N LYS A 136 23.66 -3.98 -0.79
CA LYS A 136 23.59 -2.54 -0.46
C LYS A 136 24.72 -1.76 -1.15
N TRP A 137 25.92 -2.30 -1.12
CA TRP A 137 27.09 -1.71 -1.75
C TRP A 137 26.91 -1.64 -3.27
N TRP A 138 26.46 -2.72 -3.90
CA TRP A 138 26.20 -2.76 -5.34
C TRP A 138 25.15 -1.73 -5.78
N THR A 139 24.06 -1.63 -5.03
CA THR A 139 23.01 -0.63 -5.32
C THR A 139 23.56 0.80 -5.28
N ALA A 140 24.40 1.11 -4.29
CA ALA A 140 25.04 2.42 -4.20
C ALA A 140 26.09 2.67 -5.30
N THR A 141 26.80 1.61 -5.73
CA THR A 141 27.89 1.69 -6.71
C THR A 141 27.39 1.88 -8.14
N LYS A 142 26.17 1.44 -8.48
CA LYS A 142 25.61 1.56 -9.85
C LYS A 142 25.70 2.97 -10.42
N LYS A 143 25.53 4.00 -9.61
CA LYS A 143 25.67 5.41 -10.02
C LYS A 143 27.11 5.80 -10.39
N HIS A 144 28.12 5.15 -9.78
CA HIS A 144 29.53 5.37 -10.10
C HIS A 144 29.94 4.61 -11.37
N VAL A 145 29.43 3.38 -11.53
CA VAL A 145 29.62 2.57 -12.74
C VAL A 145 29.03 3.26 -13.97
N ALA A 146 27.86 3.88 -13.84
CA ALA A 146 27.22 4.63 -14.93
C ALA A 146 28.05 5.82 -15.43
N LYS A 147 28.97 6.33 -14.61
CA LYS A 147 29.87 7.44 -14.96
C LYS A 147 31.25 6.98 -15.50
N ASP A 148 31.55 5.68 -15.47
CA ASP A 148 32.80 5.16 -15.93
C ASP A 148 32.75 4.89 -17.45
N SER A 149 33.53 5.65 -18.22
CA SER A 149 33.54 5.59 -19.69
C SER A 149 33.95 4.22 -20.25
N ARG A 150 34.61 3.37 -19.45
CA ARG A 150 35.08 2.02 -19.83
C ARG A 150 33.98 0.96 -19.71
N ILE A 151 32.92 1.24 -18.97
CA ILE A 151 31.85 0.25 -18.66
C ILE A 151 30.57 0.59 -19.43
N GLY A 152 30.11 -0.38 -20.23
CA GLY A 152 28.80 -0.28 -20.89
C GLY A 152 27.66 -0.71 -19.97
N MET A 153 26.62 0.13 -19.90
CA MET A 153 25.44 -0.12 -19.07
C MET A 153 24.39 -0.94 -19.81
N PRO A 154 23.64 -1.84 -19.13
CA PRO A 154 22.54 -2.58 -19.74
C PRO A 154 21.39 -1.66 -20.15
N VAL A 155 20.85 -1.87 -21.34
CA VAL A 155 19.65 -1.16 -21.83
C VAL A 155 18.37 -1.71 -21.20
N ARG A 156 18.31 -3.02 -20.99
CA ARG A 156 17.21 -3.74 -20.32
C ARG A 156 17.75 -4.40 -19.05
N LYS A 157 16.89 -4.68 -18.08
CA LYS A 157 17.28 -5.35 -16.82
C LYS A 157 17.96 -6.73 -17.02
N THR A 158 17.70 -7.37 -18.15
CA THR A 158 18.23 -8.68 -18.54
C THR A 158 19.56 -8.59 -19.27
N ASP A 159 19.91 -7.42 -19.80
CA ASP A 159 21.14 -7.25 -20.56
C ASP A 159 22.36 -7.22 -19.62
N PRO A 160 23.55 -7.70 -20.06
CA PRO A 160 24.75 -7.67 -19.25
C PRO A 160 25.41 -6.29 -19.22
N TYR A 161 26.16 -6.02 -18.16
CA TYR A 161 27.22 -5.01 -18.15
C TYR A 161 28.38 -5.54 -18.97
N PHE A 162 29.15 -4.65 -19.62
CA PHE A 162 30.31 -5.05 -20.42
C PHE A 162 31.41 -4.02 -20.37
N VAL A 163 32.66 -4.47 -20.61
CA VAL A 163 33.79 -3.56 -20.82
C VAL A 163 33.78 -3.15 -22.29
N ARG A 164 33.91 -1.85 -22.54
CA ARG A 164 33.97 -1.27 -23.89
C ARG A 164 35.34 -1.43 -24.48
N ASP A 165 35.40 -1.60 -25.79
CA ASP A 165 36.68 -1.68 -26.53
C ASP A 165 37.41 -0.32 -26.53
N GLU A 166 36.61 0.77 -26.64
CA GLU A 166 37.09 2.15 -26.50
C GLU A 166 36.27 2.88 -25.43
N PRO A 167 36.93 3.65 -24.54
CA PRO A 167 36.19 4.45 -23.55
C PRO A 167 35.30 5.48 -24.25
N VAL A 168 34.00 5.46 -23.94
CA VAL A 168 33.02 6.42 -24.45
C VAL A 168 32.39 7.13 -23.28
N ASN A 169 32.35 8.45 -23.30
CA ASN A 169 31.66 9.21 -22.27
C ASN A 169 30.15 8.97 -22.36
N ARG A 170 29.53 8.85 -21.22
CA ARG A 170 28.07 8.62 -21.15
C ARG A 170 27.28 9.74 -21.83
N GLU A 171 27.77 10.94 -21.70
CA GLU A 171 27.16 12.15 -22.27
C GLU A 171 27.12 12.10 -23.79
N ASP A 172 28.19 11.60 -24.43
CA ASP A 172 28.25 11.40 -25.88
C ASP A 172 27.25 10.36 -26.36
N GLU A 173 27.09 9.26 -25.60
CA GLU A 173 26.05 8.26 -25.88
C GLU A 173 24.64 8.81 -25.76
N VAL A 174 24.39 9.62 -24.74
CA VAL A 174 23.08 10.25 -24.51
C VAL A 174 22.77 11.24 -25.64
N PHE A 175 23.74 12.04 -26.04
CA PHE A 175 23.62 12.97 -27.16
C PHE A 175 23.32 12.23 -28.47
N ASP A 176 24.09 11.19 -28.81
CA ASP A 176 23.84 10.35 -29.97
C ASP A 176 22.46 9.69 -29.94
N ALA A 177 22.03 9.18 -28.77
CA ALA A 177 20.76 8.53 -28.60
C ALA A 177 19.58 9.49 -28.81
N TYR A 178 19.76 10.78 -28.53
CA TYR A 178 18.74 11.81 -28.73
C TYR A 178 18.35 11.93 -30.22
N PHE A 179 19.32 11.96 -31.13
CA PHE A 179 19.06 12.07 -32.56
C PHE A 179 18.61 10.74 -33.20
N LYS A 180 18.90 9.61 -32.54
CA LYS A 180 18.44 8.27 -33.01
C LYS A 180 17.00 7.93 -32.60
N THR A 181 16.35 8.72 -31.76
CA THR A 181 14.99 8.45 -31.28
C THR A 181 13.99 9.51 -31.75
N ASN A 182 12.79 9.05 -32.14
CA ASN A 182 11.66 9.95 -32.44
C ASN A 182 10.59 9.90 -31.33
N ALA A 183 10.80 9.09 -30.26
CA ALA A 183 9.84 8.98 -29.18
C ALA A 183 9.98 10.17 -28.21
N ALA A 184 8.94 10.98 -28.09
CA ALA A 184 8.91 12.25 -27.36
C ALA A 184 9.36 12.12 -25.90
N GLY A 185 8.75 11.19 -25.16
CA GLY A 185 9.12 10.96 -23.76
C GLY A 185 10.54 10.39 -23.58
N ARG A 186 11.17 9.85 -24.64
CA ARG A 186 12.57 9.45 -24.59
C ARG A 186 13.49 10.64 -24.85
N LYS A 187 13.19 11.49 -25.81
CA LYS A 187 13.93 12.74 -26.06
C LYS A 187 13.99 13.58 -24.79
N LEU A 188 12.85 13.79 -24.14
CA LEU A 188 12.74 14.54 -22.88
C LEU A 188 13.69 13.98 -21.80
N ARG A 189 13.66 12.67 -21.55
CA ARG A 189 14.54 12.03 -20.53
C ARG A 189 16.03 12.14 -20.85
N LEU A 190 16.39 12.09 -22.14
CA LEU A 190 17.79 12.24 -22.55
C LEU A 190 18.31 13.67 -22.32
N VAL A 191 17.47 14.68 -22.54
CA VAL A 191 17.83 16.07 -22.21
C VAL A 191 17.96 16.27 -20.70
N GLU A 192 17.04 15.70 -19.90
CA GLU A 192 17.15 15.70 -18.41
C GLU A 192 18.46 15.04 -17.95
N GLU A 193 18.85 13.92 -18.58
CA GLU A 193 20.10 13.21 -18.25
C GLU A 193 21.34 14.08 -18.56
N LEU A 194 21.35 14.81 -19.67
CA LEU A 194 22.41 15.77 -19.98
C LEU A 194 22.44 16.92 -18.98
N ILE A 195 21.29 17.50 -18.66
CA ILE A 195 21.19 18.57 -17.64
C ILE A 195 21.76 18.11 -16.30
N ALA A 196 21.40 16.89 -15.86
CA ALA A 196 21.90 16.35 -14.61
C ALA A 196 23.41 16.09 -14.59
N ALA A 197 24.05 15.98 -15.76
CA ALA A 197 25.49 15.75 -15.91
C ALA A 197 26.31 17.04 -16.09
N HIS A 198 25.69 18.22 -16.27
CA HIS A 198 26.39 19.45 -16.68
C HIS A 198 27.48 19.91 -15.69
N ASP A 199 27.29 19.70 -14.38
CA ASP A 199 28.29 20.07 -13.35
C ASP A 199 29.55 19.21 -13.38
N SER A 200 29.47 18.03 -14.01
CA SER A 200 30.55 17.02 -13.98
C SER A 200 31.36 16.95 -15.27
N ASN A 201 30.91 17.60 -16.36
CA ASN A 201 31.58 17.51 -17.66
C ASN A 201 31.31 18.79 -18.50
N GLU A 202 32.39 19.49 -18.88
CA GLU A 202 32.30 20.70 -19.74
C GLU A 202 31.76 20.40 -21.16
N GLY A 203 31.94 19.20 -21.68
CA GLY A 203 31.40 18.78 -22.98
C GLY A 203 29.88 18.76 -23.03
N VAL A 204 29.20 18.63 -21.89
CA VAL A 204 27.73 18.65 -21.83
C VAL A 204 27.15 19.99 -22.30
N LYS A 205 27.78 21.10 -21.98
CA LYS A 205 27.30 22.43 -22.46
C LYS A 205 27.31 22.50 -24.00
N GLN A 206 28.32 21.91 -24.64
CA GLN A 206 28.37 21.83 -26.09
C GLN A 206 27.23 20.97 -26.62
N HIS A 207 27.02 19.77 -26.08
CA HIS A 207 25.92 18.90 -26.49
C HIS A 207 24.55 19.55 -26.31
N LEU A 208 24.32 20.20 -25.15
CA LEU A 208 23.08 20.96 -24.93
C LEU A 208 22.92 22.09 -25.95
N SER A 209 23.99 22.83 -26.28
CA SER A 209 23.94 23.91 -27.28
C SER A 209 23.60 23.42 -28.68
N GLU A 210 24.06 22.21 -29.06
CA GLU A 210 23.80 21.62 -30.36
C GLU A 210 22.37 21.07 -30.50
N LEU A 211 21.77 20.54 -29.41
CA LEU A 211 20.44 19.92 -29.47
C LEU A 211 19.28 20.80 -29.06
N ILE A 212 19.53 21.93 -28.35
CA ILE A 212 18.45 22.69 -27.71
C ILE A 212 17.47 23.33 -28.70
N ASP A 213 17.95 23.74 -29.86
CA ASP A 213 17.11 24.34 -30.90
C ASP A 213 16.20 23.30 -31.55
N ASP A 214 16.71 22.05 -31.78
CA ASP A 214 15.90 20.91 -32.22
C ASP A 214 14.87 20.53 -31.16
N PHE A 215 15.26 20.49 -29.87
CA PHE A 215 14.36 20.16 -28.80
C PHE A 215 13.24 21.22 -28.62
N SER A 216 13.57 22.49 -28.77
CA SER A 216 12.59 23.60 -28.70
C SER A 216 11.58 23.50 -29.84
N GLY A 217 12.05 23.30 -31.09
CA GLY A 217 11.19 23.07 -32.23
C GLY A 217 10.32 21.83 -32.07
N PHE A 218 10.89 20.74 -31.53
CA PHE A 218 10.14 19.52 -31.26
C PHE A 218 9.00 19.74 -30.26
N ILE A 219 9.19 20.48 -29.16
CA ILE A 219 8.13 20.80 -28.18
C ILE A 219 7.00 21.59 -28.85
N ALA A 220 7.33 22.53 -29.75
CA ALA A 220 6.35 23.37 -30.43
C ALA A 220 5.48 22.59 -31.44
N GLU A 221 6.06 21.69 -32.19
CA GLU A 221 5.45 21.03 -33.34
C GLU A 221 4.84 19.66 -33.04
N THR A 222 5.31 18.96 -31.99
CA THR A 222 4.89 17.58 -31.74
C THR A 222 3.46 17.47 -31.22
N HIS A 223 2.73 16.48 -31.73
CA HIS A 223 1.43 16.04 -31.22
C HIS A 223 1.54 14.83 -30.30
N GLN A 224 2.75 14.33 -30.03
CA GLN A 224 3.00 13.15 -29.20
C GLN A 224 3.01 13.45 -27.70
N LEU A 225 3.13 14.72 -27.32
CA LEU A 225 3.12 15.17 -25.93
C LEU A 225 1.74 15.70 -25.56
N ASP A 226 1.19 15.23 -24.46
CA ASP A 226 0.04 15.88 -23.83
C ASP A 226 0.42 17.21 -23.18
N LEU A 227 -0.55 17.90 -22.59
CA LEU A 227 -0.32 19.22 -21.97
C LEU A 227 0.68 19.15 -20.80
N LEU A 228 0.60 18.10 -19.97
CA LEU A 228 1.48 17.87 -18.84
C LEU A 228 2.93 17.61 -19.30
N GLU A 229 3.08 16.72 -20.28
CA GLU A 229 4.38 16.38 -20.86
C GLU A 229 5.00 17.59 -21.59
N ARG A 230 4.19 18.41 -22.25
CA ARG A 230 4.63 19.67 -22.87
C ARG A 230 5.13 20.67 -21.85
N LEU A 231 4.39 20.87 -20.76
CA LEU A 231 4.81 21.76 -19.67
C LEU A 231 6.12 21.27 -19.04
N HIS A 232 6.23 19.97 -18.79
CA HIS A 232 7.45 19.36 -18.29
C HIS A 232 8.63 19.58 -19.26
N ALA A 233 8.44 19.33 -20.56
CA ALA A 233 9.46 19.55 -21.57
C ALA A 233 9.86 21.04 -21.68
N ALA A 234 8.92 21.97 -21.55
CA ALA A 234 9.22 23.41 -21.56
C ALA A 234 10.07 23.80 -20.33
N PHE A 235 9.78 23.27 -19.14
CA PHE A 235 10.64 23.51 -17.97
C PHE A 235 12.04 22.92 -18.14
N VAL A 236 12.17 21.72 -18.73
CA VAL A 236 13.46 21.09 -19.02
C VAL A 236 14.25 21.92 -20.04
N ARG A 237 13.61 22.41 -21.10
CA ARG A 237 14.21 23.33 -22.08
C ARG A 237 14.72 24.60 -21.40
N ASP A 238 13.93 25.21 -20.56
CA ASP A 238 14.27 26.47 -19.87
C ASP A 238 15.45 26.26 -18.92
N ASP A 239 15.59 25.07 -18.29
CA ASP A 239 16.76 24.71 -17.51
C ASP A 239 18.00 24.60 -18.39
N ALA A 240 17.90 23.93 -19.55
CA ALA A 240 19.01 23.84 -20.49
C ALA A 240 19.43 25.21 -21.02
N LEU A 241 18.48 26.08 -21.39
CA LEU A 241 18.74 27.45 -21.83
C LEU A 241 19.42 28.29 -20.73
N THR A 242 19.02 28.11 -19.47
CA THR A 242 19.65 28.77 -18.32
C THR A 242 21.11 28.30 -18.14
N ILE A 243 21.40 27.00 -18.29
CA ILE A 243 22.77 26.47 -18.26
C ILE A 243 23.63 27.04 -19.39
N LEU A 244 23.00 27.28 -20.54
CA LEU A 244 23.66 27.85 -21.72
C LEU A 244 23.73 29.39 -21.68
N GLU A 245 23.22 30.02 -20.64
CA GLU A 245 23.14 31.49 -20.51
C GLU A 245 22.39 32.15 -21.69
N ARG A 246 21.36 31.45 -22.23
CA ARG A 246 20.48 31.92 -23.31
C ARG A 246 19.14 32.36 -22.73
N GLU A 247 18.41 33.22 -23.49
CA GLU A 247 17.07 33.65 -23.13
C GLU A 247 16.07 32.47 -23.10
N THR A 248 15.18 32.46 -22.10
CA THR A 248 14.16 31.43 -21.89
C THR A 248 12.81 31.81 -22.51
N ASP A 249 12.71 32.93 -23.21
CA ASP A 249 11.50 33.42 -23.89
C ASP A 249 11.30 32.71 -25.24
N VAL A 250 11.14 31.40 -25.19
CA VAL A 250 10.97 30.50 -26.36
C VAL A 250 9.62 29.79 -26.29
N ALA A 251 8.81 29.94 -27.35
CA ALA A 251 7.49 29.29 -27.44
C ALA A 251 7.61 27.75 -27.57
N PRO A 252 6.66 26.96 -27.02
CA PRO A 252 5.54 27.39 -26.17
C PRO A 252 6.04 27.78 -24.77
N LEU A 253 5.55 28.92 -24.27
CA LEU A 253 5.91 29.41 -22.94
C LEU A 253 5.20 28.56 -21.86
N PRO A 254 5.85 28.26 -20.70
CA PRO A 254 5.18 27.60 -19.58
C PRO A 254 3.89 28.30 -19.14
N ASP A 255 3.86 29.64 -19.17
CA ASP A 255 2.70 30.46 -18.82
C ASP A 255 1.50 30.19 -19.75
N GLU A 256 1.76 30.09 -21.07
CA GLU A 256 0.74 29.79 -22.07
C GLU A 256 0.19 28.37 -21.90
N LEU A 257 1.06 27.42 -21.57
CA LEU A 257 0.67 26.01 -21.34
C LEU A 257 -0.19 25.87 -20.07
N VAL A 258 0.17 26.54 -18.99
CA VAL A 258 -0.62 26.55 -17.75
C VAL A 258 -1.98 27.22 -17.97
N ALA A 259 -2.04 28.30 -18.75
CA ALA A 259 -3.31 28.96 -19.08
C ALA A 259 -4.27 28.08 -19.92
N GLN A 260 -3.75 27.08 -20.64
CA GLN A 260 -4.55 26.12 -21.39
C GLN A 260 -5.06 24.96 -20.52
N ALA A 261 -4.58 24.80 -19.29
CA ALA A 261 -4.95 23.68 -18.44
C ALA A 261 -6.42 23.77 -18.00
N PRO A 262 -7.26 22.78 -18.30
CA PRO A 262 -8.64 22.73 -17.83
C PRO A 262 -8.70 22.56 -16.31
N VAL A 263 -7.72 21.84 -15.72
CA VAL A 263 -7.61 21.57 -14.29
C VAL A 263 -6.14 21.65 -13.86
N LEU A 264 -5.79 22.71 -13.12
CA LEU A 264 -4.43 22.89 -12.57
C LEU A 264 -4.03 21.80 -11.58
N GLU A 265 -4.99 21.18 -10.92
CA GLU A 265 -4.77 20.12 -9.94
C GLU A 265 -4.08 18.88 -10.56
N GLU A 266 -4.46 18.50 -11.79
CA GLU A 266 -3.83 17.40 -12.50
C GLU A 266 -2.36 17.70 -12.80
N LEU A 267 -2.08 18.88 -13.33
CA LEU A 267 -0.70 19.32 -13.58
C LEU A 267 0.14 19.31 -12.29
N ALA A 268 -0.41 19.85 -11.20
CA ALA A 268 0.30 19.96 -9.93
C ALA A 268 0.66 18.60 -9.32
N ASN A 269 -0.23 17.62 -9.42
CA ASN A 269 -0.02 16.30 -8.82
C ASN A 269 0.83 15.35 -9.68
N GLU A 270 0.81 15.51 -11.00
CA GLU A 270 1.47 14.62 -11.95
C GLU A 270 2.88 15.10 -12.37
N LEU A 271 3.18 16.40 -12.25
CA LEU A 271 4.52 16.92 -12.55
C LEU A 271 5.60 16.27 -11.66
N PRO A 272 6.78 15.94 -12.22
CA PRO A 272 7.92 15.49 -11.42
C PRO A 272 8.33 16.50 -10.35
N GLY A 273 8.76 16.00 -9.18
CA GLY A 273 9.02 16.81 -8.00
C GLY A 273 9.85 18.11 -8.21
N PRO A 274 10.96 18.09 -8.97
CA PRO A 274 11.74 19.32 -9.23
C PRO A 274 10.94 20.44 -9.91
N TYR A 275 9.98 20.07 -10.75
CA TYR A 275 9.17 21.02 -11.53
C TYR A 275 7.90 21.49 -10.80
N GLN A 276 7.52 20.83 -9.72
CA GLN A 276 6.41 21.28 -8.85
C GLN A 276 6.69 22.66 -8.24
N SER A 277 7.92 22.90 -7.78
CA SER A 277 8.32 24.23 -7.27
C SER A 277 8.27 25.32 -8.36
N LYS A 278 8.64 24.97 -9.61
CA LYS A 278 8.54 25.90 -10.76
C LYS A 278 7.10 26.22 -11.10
N LEU A 279 6.20 25.23 -11.04
CA LEU A 279 4.77 25.45 -11.23
C LEU A 279 4.22 26.43 -10.17
N LEU A 280 4.61 26.30 -8.90
CA LEU A 280 4.19 27.23 -7.83
C LEU A 280 4.67 28.66 -8.08
N GLN A 281 5.92 28.85 -8.53
CA GLN A 281 6.46 30.15 -8.93
C GLN A 281 5.72 30.71 -10.15
N LEU A 282 5.37 29.87 -11.10
CA LEU A 282 4.62 30.24 -12.29
C LEU A 282 3.21 30.71 -11.91
N ILE A 283 2.52 30.03 -11.01
CA ILE A 283 1.20 30.41 -10.50
C ILE A 283 1.28 31.78 -9.78
N GLU A 284 2.30 32.02 -8.95
CA GLU A 284 2.53 33.33 -8.29
C GLU A 284 2.66 34.44 -9.33
N ARG A 285 3.39 34.19 -10.41
CA ARG A 285 3.62 35.19 -11.48
C ARG A 285 2.38 35.45 -12.33
N THR A 286 1.66 34.41 -12.68
CA THR A 286 0.49 34.49 -13.57
C THR A 286 -0.79 34.95 -12.86
N HIS A 287 -0.86 34.78 -11.53
CA HIS A 287 -2.02 35.12 -10.70
C HIS A 287 -1.64 36.06 -9.53
N PRO A 288 -1.05 37.24 -9.76
CA PRO A 288 -0.44 38.06 -8.71
C PRO A 288 -1.40 38.41 -7.57
N ASP A 289 -2.69 38.61 -7.87
CA ASP A 289 -3.70 38.99 -6.87
C ASP A 289 -4.37 37.82 -6.16
N SER A 290 -4.27 36.60 -6.70
CA SER A 290 -5.02 35.41 -6.21
C SER A 290 -4.19 34.16 -6.02
N TRP A 291 -2.88 34.20 -6.26
CA TRP A 291 -2.00 33.03 -6.21
C TRP A 291 -2.09 32.26 -4.89
N THR A 292 -2.21 32.95 -3.76
CA THR A 292 -2.33 32.32 -2.44
C THR A 292 -3.56 31.44 -2.36
N LYS A 293 -4.71 31.92 -2.88
CA LYS A 293 -5.95 31.15 -2.91
C LYS A 293 -5.81 29.96 -3.86
N VAL A 294 -5.26 30.17 -5.05
CA VAL A 294 -5.05 29.11 -6.05
C VAL A 294 -4.15 28.01 -5.47
N ILE A 295 -3.03 28.36 -4.83
CA ILE A 295 -2.12 27.37 -4.25
C ILE A 295 -2.76 26.68 -3.02
N LEU A 296 -3.57 27.36 -2.21
CA LEU A 296 -4.33 26.75 -1.12
C LEU A 296 -5.34 25.71 -1.67
N ASP A 297 -6.06 26.02 -2.74
CA ASP A 297 -7.00 25.09 -3.37
C ASP A 297 -6.26 23.87 -3.96
N LEU A 298 -5.09 24.08 -4.57
CA LEU A 298 -4.20 23.00 -5.01
C LEU A 298 -3.68 22.17 -3.84
N PHE A 299 -3.26 22.81 -2.74
CA PHE A 299 -2.82 22.12 -1.52
C PHE A 299 -3.93 21.24 -0.94
N LYS A 300 -5.17 21.71 -0.90
CA LYS A 300 -6.33 20.96 -0.43
C LYS A 300 -6.52 19.63 -1.17
N ASN A 301 -6.28 19.64 -2.48
CA ASN A 301 -6.45 18.50 -3.39
C ASN A 301 -5.12 17.79 -3.72
N SER A 302 -4.03 18.15 -3.04
CA SER A 302 -2.68 17.67 -3.31
C SER A 302 -2.48 16.20 -3.00
N ARG A 303 -1.47 15.59 -3.65
CA ARG A 303 -1.05 14.20 -3.40
C ARG A 303 0.47 14.12 -3.29
N GLY A 304 0.94 13.18 -2.48
CA GLY A 304 2.35 12.83 -2.38
C GLY A 304 3.26 14.00 -2.00
N LYS A 305 4.28 14.27 -2.81
CA LYS A 305 5.26 15.34 -2.54
C LYS A 305 4.69 16.73 -2.69
N PHE A 306 3.73 16.92 -3.60
CA PHE A 306 3.17 18.24 -3.87
C PHE A 306 2.50 18.83 -2.62
N THR A 307 1.92 18.02 -1.74
CA THR A 307 1.39 18.47 -0.45
C THR A 307 2.45 19.21 0.38
N THR A 308 3.67 18.66 0.43
CA THR A 308 4.78 19.29 1.18
C THR A 308 5.34 20.51 0.46
N GLU A 309 5.49 20.45 -0.85
CA GLU A 309 6.03 21.56 -1.65
C GLU A 309 5.09 22.79 -1.62
N SER A 310 3.78 22.58 -1.82
CA SER A 310 2.80 23.66 -1.81
C SER A 310 2.69 24.36 -0.46
N ILE A 311 2.66 23.63 0.65
CA ILE A 311 2.59 24.24 1.97
C ILE A 311 3.90 24.92 2.36
N ASN A 312 5.06 24.37 1.98
CA ASN A 312 6.35 25.03 2.18
C ASN A 312 6.42 26.35 1.43
N TYR A 313 5.93 26.36 0.19
CA TYR A 313 5.87 27.58 -0.64
C TYR A 313 4.97 28.63 -0.01
N LEU A 314 3.74 28.26 0.36
CA LEU A 314 2.79 29.12 1.06
C LEU A 314 3.39 29.69 2.35
N TYR A 315 3.97 28.84 3.19
CA TYR A 315 4.56 29.26 4.47
C TYR A 315 5.71 30.24 4.32
N THR A 316 6.43 30.18 3.20
CA THR A 316 7.56 31.06 2.91
C THR A 316 7.10 32.43 2.33
N LYS A 317 6.01 32.44 1.56
CA LYS A 317 5.60 33.58 0.73
C LYS A 317 4.29 34.23 1.18
N ALA A 318 3.34 33.48 1.71
CA ALA A 318 2.04 34.00 2.11
C ALA A 318 2.01 34.43 3.59
N PRO A 319 1.08 35.30 3.98
CA PRO A 319 0.85 35.62 5.39
C PRO A 319 0.42 34.33 6.15
N VAL A 320 1.11 34.05 7.25
CA VAL A 320 0.85 32.83 8.07
C VAL A 320 -0.60 32.79 8.55
N GLU A 321 -1.17 33.94 8.89
CA GLU A 321 -2.58 34.05 9.35
C GLU A 321 -3.58 33.60 8.29
N THR A 322 -3.32 33.85 7.00
CA THR A 322 -4.17 33.42 5.89
C THR A 322 -4.17 31.89 5.77
N ILE A 323 -3.01 31.27 5.98
CA ILE A 323 -2.90 29.80 5.95
C ILE A 323 -3.64 29.22 7.14
N LYS A 324 -3.38 29.75 8.35
CA LYS A 324 -3.98 29.28 9.60
C LYS A 324 -5.51 29.37 9.53
N SER A 325 -6.06 30.54 9.26
CA SER A 325 -7.51 30.75 9.19
C SER A 325 -8.20 29.89 8.12
N THR A 326 -7.50 29.61 7.01
CA THR A 326 -8.03 28.72 5.97
C THR A 326 -8.07 27.27 6.44
N LEU A 327 -7.01 26.78 7.09
CA LEU A 327 -6.99 25.42 7.65
C LEU A 327 -8.03 25.23 8.76
N GLU A 328 -8.16 26.20 9.66
CA GLU A 328 -9.18 26.21 10.71
C GLU A 328 -10.60 26.19 10.12
N ARG A 329 -10.86 27.00 9.09
CA ARG A 329 -12.13 26.99 8.37
C ARG A 329 -12.40 25.61 7.76
N TRP A 330 -11.44 25.03 7.03
CA TRP A 330 -11.62 23.69 6.44
C TRP A 330 -11.82 22.60 7.50
N LEU A 331 -11.21 22.73 8.67
CA LEU A 331 -11.45 21.82 9.79
C LEU A 331 -12.89 21.92 10.30
N VAL A 332 -13.40 23.17 10.49
CA VAL A 332 -14.79 23.40 10.91
C VAL A 332 -15.78 22.91 9.86
N GLU A 333 -15.50 23.14 8.59
CA GLU A 333 -16.29 22.68 7.44
C GLU A 333 -16.16 21.15 7.20
N GLN A 334 -15.30 20.45 7.97
CA GLN A 334 -14.95 19.04 7.76
C GLN A 334 -14.53 18.73 6.32
N ASN A 335 -13.80 19.63 5.70
CA ASN A 335 -13.41 19.60 4.30
C ASN A 335 -11.90 19.38 4.09
N LEU A 336 -11.20 18.84 5.10
CA LEU A 336 -9.82 18.42 5.00
C LEU A 336 -9.74 17.03 4.36
N LYS A 337 -8.91 16.89 3.30
CA LYS A 337 -8.71 15.62 2.60
C LYS A 337 -7.57 14.80 3.20
N GLY A 338 -7.55 13.49 2.95
CA GLY A 338 -6.60 12.53 3.52
C GLY A 338 -5.12 12.99 3.44
N PRO A 339 -4.57 13.40 2.27
CA PRO A 339 -3.18 13.84 2.17
C PRO A 339 -2.83 15.03 3.06
N VAL A 340 -3.74 16.01 3.20
CA VAL A 340 -3.54 17.17 4.08
C VAL A 340 -3.60 16.75 5.55
N LEU A 341 -4.54 15.87 5.92
CA LEU A 341 -4.62 15.30 7.27
C LEU A 341 -3.34 14.54 7.63
N ILE A 342 -2.83 13.72 6.73
CA ILE A 342 -1.55 13.01 6.89
C ILE A 342 -0.40 14.02 7.10
N TRP A 343 -0.39 15.11 6.33
CA TRP A 343 0.62 16.15 6.47
C TRP A 343 0.54 16.84 7.84
N ILE A 344 -0.66 17.22 8.30
CA ILE A 344 -0.90 17.83 9.63
C ILE A 344 -0.38 16.89 10.73
N ILE A 345 -0.78 15.63 10.72
CA ILE A 345 -0.39 14.64 11.75
C ILE A 345 1.13 14.45 11.79
N LYS A 346 1.77 14.27 10.62
CA LYS A 346 3.22 14.07 10.53
C LYS A 346 4.03 15.28 10.98
N ASN A 347 3.46 16.48 10.89
CA ASN A 347 4.14 17.73 11.26
C ASN A 347 3.65 18.31 12.60
N ARG A 348 2.80 17.63 13.37
CA ARG A 348 2.23 18.14 14.63
C ARG A 348 3.29 18.59 15.65
N ASN A 349 4.46 17.91 15.65
CA ASN A 349 5.59 18.22 16.52
C ASN A 349 6.65 19.12 15.84
N SER A 350 6.38 19.61 14.63
CA SER A 350 7.32 20.45 13.87
C SER A 350 7.37 21.86 14.43
N ARG A 351 8.55 22.30 14.86
CA ARG A 351 8.75 23.71 15.28
C ARG A 351 8.46 24.71 14.17
N LYS A 352 8.71 24.34 12.90
CA LYS A 352 8.48 25.19 11.73
C LYS A 352 7.02 25.54 11.56
N PHE A 353 6.13 24.58 11.73
CA PHE A 353 4.70 24.71 11.42
C PHE A 353 3.82 24.84 12.67
N SER A 354 4.41 24.96 13.87
CA SER A 354 3.66 25.01 15.13
C SER A 354 2.57 26.11 15.13
N THR A 355 2.87 27.28 14.58
CA THR A 355 1.92 28.40 14.48
C THR A 355 0.64 28.10 13.69
N ILE A 356 0.70 27.20 12.72
CA ILE A 356 -0.46 26.86 11.87
C ILE A 356 -1.10 25.53 12.21
N ILE A 357 -0.40 24.64 12.97
CA ILE A 357 -0.86 23.28 13.26
C ILE A 357 -1.36 23.15 14.69
N HIS A 358 -0.76 23.83 15.67
CA HIS A 358 -1.01 23.61 17.09
C HIS A 358 -2.51 23.60 17.44
N ASP A 359 -3.24 24.62 16.99
CA ASP A 359 -4.66 24.78 17.32
C ASP A 359 -5.58 23.83 16.52
N LEU A 360 -5.01 23.17 15.49
CA LEU A 360 -5.73 22.16 14.71
C LEU A 360 -5.75 20.78 15.39
N ILE A 361 -4.80 20.53 16.32
CA ILE A 361 -4.72 19.23 17.03
C ILE A 361 -5.77 19.21 18.14
N ASN A 362 -6.96 18.79 17.81
CA ASN A 362 -8.12 18.78 18.69
C ASN A 362 -9.13 17.69 18.29
N PRO A 363 -10.21 17.45 19.07
CA PRO A 363 -11.21 16.41 18.78
C PRO A 363 -11.90 16.53 17.41
N ARG A 364 -12.01 17.74 16.85
CA ARG A 364 -12.57 17.95 15.50
C ARG A 364 -11.67 17.38 14.42
N LEU A 365 -10.36 17.48 14.61
CA LEU A 365 -9.39 16.85 13.70
C LEU A 365 -9.51 15.33 13.74
N PHE A 366 -9.72 14.75 14.93
CA PHE A 366 -9.95 13.31 15.05
C PHE A 366 -11.20 12.89 14.29
N MET A 367 -12.30 13.62 14.42
CA MET A 367 -13.52 13.37 13.64
C MET A 367 -13.25 13.46 12.13
N SER A 368 -12.52 14.48 11.68
CA SER A 368 -12.16 14.64 10.26
C SER A 368 -11.29 13.49 9.75
N ILE A 369 -10.39 12.96 10.57
CA ILE A 369 -9.58 11.77 10.26
C ILE A 369 -10.47 10.55 10.07
N LEU A 370 -11.39 10.28 11.02
CA LEU A 370 -12.32 9.15 10.92
C LEU A 370 -13.19 9.24 9.64
N TYR A 371 -13.65 10.43 9.31
CA TYR A 371 -14.40 10.66 8.07
C TYR A 371 -13.57 10.40 6.80
N ALA A 372 -12.33 10.88 6.77
CA ALA A 372 -11.47 10.69 5.61
C ALA A 372 -11.12 9.20 5.40
N ILE A 373 -10.90 8.45 6.49
CA ILE A 373 -10.66 7.01 6.44
C ILE A 373 -11.87 6.27 5.89
N ASP A 374 -13.07 6.59 6.35
CA ASP A 374 -14.31 6.02 5.84
C ASP A 374 -14.50 6.32 4.34
N TYR A 375 -14.23 7.55 3.93
CA TYR A 375 -14.35 7.98 2.53
C TYR A 375 -13.37 7.23 1.62
N GLU A 376 -12.10 7.11 2.01
CA GLU A 376 -11.10 6.36 1.25
C GLU A 376 -11.42 4.86 1.18
N ALA A 377 -11.92 4.27 2.26
CA ALA A 377 -12.33 2.87 2.28
C ALA A 377 -13.47 2.56 1.31
N LEU A 378 -14.38 3.51 1.12
CA LEU A 378 -15.48 3.39 0.16
C LEU A 378 -15.05 3.48 -1.31
N GLN A 379 -14.06 4.33 -1.60
CA GLN A 379 -13.57 4.53 -2.96
C GLN A 379 -12.68 3.38 -3.43
N SER A 380 -12.01 2.70 -2.52
CA SER A 380 -11.19 1.54 -2.82
C SER A 380 -12.07 0.28 -2.76
N SER A 381 -12.41 -0.27 -3.92
CA SER A 381 -13.10 -1.57 -4.02
C SER A 381 -12.24 -2.69 -3.40
N GLY A 382 -12.35 -2.89 -2.08
CA GLY A 382 -11.76 -3.98 -1.29
C GLY A 382 -10.23 -4.00 -1.20
N THR A 383 -9.64 -4.32 -0.06
CA THR A 383 -8.24 -4.67 0.20
C THR A 383 -7.15 -3.59 0.11
N ARG A 384 -7.41 -2.36 -0.27
CA ARG A 384 -6.36 -1.32 -0.27
C ARG A 384 -6.18 -0.74 1.13
N ARG A 385 -4.94 -0.80 1.64
CA ARG A 385 -4.55 -0.11 2.87
C ARG A 385 -4.86 1.38 2.76
N VAL A 386 -5.47 1.95 3.81
CA VAL A 386 -5.72 3.38 3.95
C VAL A 386 -4.57 3.98 4.76
N PRO A 387 -3.67 4.77 4.15
CA PRO A 387 -2.46 5.27 4.84
C PRO A 387 -2.77 6.09 6.10
N LEU A 388 -3.91 6.76 6.12
CA LEU A 388 -4.35 7.55 7.27
C LEU A 388 -4.79 6.65 8.43
N ALA A 389 -5.41 5.50 8.15
CA ALA A 389 -5.77 4.50 9.15
C ALA A 389 -4.54 3.85 9.78
N ASP A 390 -3.53 3.50 8.95
CA ASP A 390 -2.25 2.98 9.43
C ASP A 390 -1.58 4.01 10.37
N LEU A 391 -1.53 5.28 9.97
CA LEU A 391 -0.90 6.34 10.76
C LEU A 391 -1.59 6.54 12.11
N LEU A 392 -2.92 6.51 12.16
CA LEU A 392 -3.69 6.62 13.41
C LEU A 392 -3.48 5.41 14.33
N SER A 393 -3.32 4.23 13.75
CA SER A 393 -3.08 2.98 14.46
C SER A 393 -1.68 2.88 15.05
N ASP A 394 -0.66 3.22 14.26
CA ASP A 394 0.75 3.04 14.60
C ASP A 394 1.25 4.07 15.62
N ASP A 395 0.70 5.28 15.59
CA ASP A 395 1.11 6.37 16.48
C ASP A 395 0.40 6.29 17.84
N GLN A 396 1.14 5.92 18.87
CA GLN A 396 0.57 5.70 20.20
C GLN A 396 0.17 6.99 20.93
N GLU A 397 0.83 8.11 20.63
CA GLU A 397 0.61 9.39 21.31
C GLU A 397 -0.50 10.21 20.64
N LEU A 398 -0.75 9.98 19.35
CA LEU A 398 -1.66 10.77 18.53
C LEU A 398 -3.08 10.84 19.09
N ILE A 399 -3.62 9.74 19.61
CA ILE A 399 -4.96 9.72 20.21
C ILE A 399 -5.00 10.61 21.47
N GLY A 400 -3.94 10.60 22.28
CA GLY A 400 -3.81 11.47 23.45
C GLY A 400 -3.80 12.94 23.07
N ASP A 401 -3.01 13.29 22.04
CA ASP A 401 -2.91 14.67 21.53
C ASP A 401 -4.27 15.16 21.00
N LEU A 402 -4.94 14.35 20.19
CA LEU A 402 -6.25 14.68 19.58
C LEU A 402 -7.39 14.78 20.60
N MET A 403 -7.29 14.08 21.73
CA MET A 403 -8.31 14.00 22.77
C MET A 403 -8.04 14.88 23.98
N ALA A 404 -6.94 15.63 23.99
CA ALA A 404 -6.49 16.40 25.16
C ALA A 404 -7.53 17.41 25.66
N GLU A 405 -8.31 18.00 24.75
CA GLU A 405 -9.35 18.99 25.06
C GLU A 405 -10.78 18.43 24.91
N ALA A 406 -10.94 17.09 24.79
CA ALA A 406 -12.24 16.47 24.65
C ALA A 406 -13.01 16.46 25.97
N ASP A 407 -14.29 16.77 25.93
CA ASP A 407 -15.22 16.46 27.02
C ASP A 407 -15.76 15.01 26.90
N PRO A 408 -16.40 14.47 27.95
CA PRO A 408 -16.90 13.09 27.94
C PRO A 408 -17.95 12.81 26.85
N GLU A 409 -18.73 13.80 26.44
CA GLU A 409 -19.76 13.66 25.39
C GLU A 409 -19.08 13.56 24.03
N THR A 410 -18.14 14.47 23.73
CA THR A 410 -17.31 14.41 22.52
C THR A 410 -16.52 13.11 22.42
N ALA A 411 -15.96 12.62 23.54
CA ALA A 411 -15.24 11.36 23.58
C ALA A 411 -16.16 10.17 23.24
N ARG A 412 -17.41 10.20 23.71
CA ARG A 412 -18.41 9.18 23.40
C ARG A 412 -18.79 9.19 21.90
N ASP A 413 -19.00 10.38 21.33
CA ASP A 413 -19.34 10.53 19.91
C ASP A 413 -18.20 10.07 18.99
N LEU A 414 -16.96 10.37 19.34
CA LEU A 414 -15.78 9.91 18.63
C LEU A 414 -15.61 8.39 18.70
N ALA A 415 -15.85 7.80 19.88
CA ALA A 415 -15.81 6.35 20.05
C ALA A 415 -16.91 5.65 19.23
N ASN A 416 -18.12 6.19 19.20
CA ASN A 416 -19.20 5.68 18.34
C ASN A 416 -18.81 5.79 16.85
N SER A 417 -18.25 6.92 16.42
CA SER A 417 -17.80 7.11 15.05
C SER A 417 -16.68 6.15 14.66
N LEU A 418 -15.78 5.83 15.60
CA LEU A 418 -14.72 4.83 15.40
C LEU A 418 -15.29 3.41 15.28
N LEU A 419 -16.22 3.02 16.18
CA LEU A 419 -16.87 1.70 16.11
C LEU A 419 -17.59 1.48 14.77
N MET A 420 -18.24 2.52 14.26
CA MET A 420 -18.98 2.49 12.99
C MET A 420 -18.10 2.64 11.75
N ASN A 421 -16.81 2.95 11.91
CA ASN A 421 -15.90 3.20 10.79
C ASN A 421 -15.56 1.89 10.06
N GLN A 422 -15.63 1.88 8.73
CA GLN A 422 -15.37 0.70 7.91
C GLN A 422 -13.95 0.63 7.34
N GLY A 423 -13.16 1.68 7.51
CA GLY A 423 -11.78 1.74 7.03
C GLY A 423 -10.75 1.05 7.95
N PHE A 424 -11.20 0.48 9.08
CA PHE A 424 -10.35 -0.25 10.02
C PHE A 424 -10.75 -1.72 10.12
N GLU A 425 -9.77 -2.58 10.35
CA GLU A 425 -10.00 -3.94 10.80
C GLU A 425 -10.50 -3.94 12.26
N GLU A 426 -11.32 -4.92 12.64
CA GLU A 426 -11.92 -5.00 13.97
C GLU A 426 -10.90 -4.98 15.12
N LEU A 427 -9.75 -5.65 14.95
CA LEU A 427 -8.68 -5.65 15.94
C LEU A 427 -8.08 -4.25 16.13
N THR A 428 -7.91 -3.53 15.03
CA THR A 428 -7.40 -2.15 15.03
C THR A 428 -8.39 -1.20 15.70
N LYS A 429 -9.69 -1.32 15.42
CA LYS A 429 -10.73 -0.55 16.11
C LYS A 429 -10.67 -0.75 17.63
N LYS A 430 -10.61 -2.02 18.08
CA LYS A 430 -10.51 -2.35 19.50
C LYS A 430 -9.25 -1.76 20.14
N SER A 431 -8.11 -1.79 19.42
CA SER A 431 -6.85 -1.20 19.89
C SER A 431 -6.94 0.32 20.07
N ILE A 432 -7.49 1.03 19.09
CA ILE A 432 -7.68 2.49 19.17
C ILE A 432 -8.71 2.83 20.25
N LEU A 433 -9.83 2.10 20.32
CA LEU A 433 -10.88 2.28 21.31
C LEU A 433 -10.34 2.08 22.75
N ALA A 434 -9.47 1.09 22.97
CA ALA A 434 -8.82 0.89 24.26
C ALA A 434 -7.98 2.11 24.70
N ARG A 435 -7.35 2.81 23.75
CA ARG A 435 -6.64 4.07 24.03
C ARG A 435 -7.61 5.19 24.43
N VAL A 436 -8.77 5.29 23.76
CA VAL A 436 -9.83 6.26 24.09
C VAL A 436 -10.41 5.95 25.47
N ILE A 437 -10.71 4.69 25.79
CA ILE A 437 -11.22 4.26 27.11
C ILE A 437 -10.22 4.57 28.23
N LYS A 438 -8.93 4.39 27.97
CA LYS A 438 -7.89 4.74 28.95
C LYS A 438 -7.91 6.23 29.36
N LEU A 439 -8.27 7.11 28.41
CA LEU A 439 -8.40 8.55 28.66
C LEU A 439 -9.78 8.90 29.23
N PHE A 440 -10.83 8.23 28.77
CA PHE A 440 -12.23 8.48 29.14
C PHE A 440 -12.92 7.16 29.54
N PRO A 441 -12.81 6.73 30.81
CA PRO A 441 -13.38 5.45 31.27
C PRO A 441 -14.89 5.33 31.08
N GLY A 442 -15.62 6.44 31.06
CA GLY A 442 -17.07 6.46 30.81
C GLY A 442 -17.49 5.97 29.41
N VAL A 443 -16.55 5.86 28.47
CA VAL A 443 -16.80 5.31 27.13
C VAL A 443 -16.87 3.77 27.14
N GLN A 444 -16.38 3.11 28.18
CA GLN A 444 -16.36 1.65 28.32
C GLN A 444 -17.77 1.04 28.18
N SER A 445 -18.81 1.72 28.67
CA SER A 445 -20.20 1.25 28.55
C SER A 445 -20.68 1.02 27.10
N LEU A 446 -20.01 1.61 26.10
CA LEU A 446 -20.30 1.38 24.68
C LEU A 446 -19.74 0.03 24.18
N VAL A 447 -18.70 -0.48 24.84
CA VAL A 447 -18.07 -1.78 24.51
C VAL A 447 -18.79 -2.90 25.25
N ASP A 448 -19.17 -2.66 26.52
CA ASP A 448 -19.82 -3.64 27.37
C ASP A 448 -21.22 -4.00 26.85
N THR A 449 -21.92 -3.08 26.19
CA THR A 449 -23.18 -3.37 25.47
C THR A 449 -22.99 -4.31 24.27
N SER A 450 -21.77 -4.50 23.77
CA SER A 450 -21.46 -5.47 22.72
C SER A 450 -20.88 -6.80 23.23
N SER A 451 -20.54 -6.88 24.53
CA SER A 451 -19.95 -8.08 25.16
C SER A 451 -20.86 -8.80 26.14
N ASP A 452 -21.98 -8.20 26.53
CA ASP A 452 -22.91 -8.81 27.48
C ASP A 452 -23.93 -9.78 26.86
N SER A 453 -23.64 -10.37 25.71
CA SER A 453 -24.47 -11.38 25.06
C SER A 453 -23.92 -12.82 25.16
N GLU A 454 -23.11 -13.15 26.16
CA GLU A 454 -22.68 -14.54 26.36
C GLU A 454 -23.69 -15.41 27.12
N ASP A 455 -24.83 -14.87 27.57
CA ASP A 455 -25.95 -15.62 28.13
C ASP A 455 -27.32 -15.22 27.50
N GLY A 456 -27.30 -14.83 26.23
CA GLY A 456 -28.50 -14.50 25.46
C GLY A 456 -29.18 -15.77 24.95
N ASP A 457 -30.48 -15.92 25.30
CA ASP A 457 -31.39 -16.93 24.73
C ASP A 457 -31.17 -17.08 23.21
N HIS A 458 -30.69 -18.24 22.78
CA HIS A 458 -30.60 -18.56 21.36
C HIS A 458 -31.97 -18.40 20.69
N LEU A 459 -31.97 -17.78 19.50
CA LEU A 459 -33.18 -17.59 18.71
C LEU A 459 -33.32 -18.77 17.73
N PHE A 460 -34.28 -19.65 17.99
CA PHE A 460 -34.64 -20.69 17.02
C PHE A 460 -35.30 -20.06 15.80
N VAL A 461 -34.78 -20.33 14.60
CA VAL A 461 -35.25 -19.77 13.33
C VAL A 461 -35.23 -20.82 12.23
N SER A 462 -36.12 -20.69 11.23
CA SER A 462 -35.99 -21.54 10.03
C SER A 462 -34.83 -21.08 9.14
N GLU A 463 -34.31 -22.00 8.32
CA GLU A 463 -33.27 -21.69 7.31
C GLU A 463 -33.73 -20.55 6.38
N ALA A 464 -34.98 -20.60 5.93
CA ALA A 464 -35.55 -19.58 5.04
C ALA A 464 -35.59 -18.18 5.68
N SER A 465 -35.97 -18.08 6.94
CA SER A 465 -36.03 -16.80 7.66
C SER A 465 -34.62 -16.27 7.99
N PHE A 466 -33.66 -17.17 8.26
CA PHE A 466 -32.26 -16.83 8.43
C PHE A 466 -31.67 -16.25 7.14
N ASP A 467 -31.86 -16.92 6.00
CA ASP A 467 -31.38 -16.46 4.70
C ASP A 467 -31.98 -15.11 4.29
N ASN A 468 -33.26 -14.89 4.60
CA ASN A 468 -33.91 -13.59 4.38
C ASN A 468 -33.25 -12.46 5.22
N ARG A 469 -32.97 -12.73 6.50
CA ARG A 469 -32.28 -11.76 7.37
C ARG A 469 -30.84 -11.48 6.91
N LYS A 470 -30.14 -12.53 6.49
CA LYS A 470 -28.79 -12.41 5.95
C LYS A 470 -28.77 -11.62 4.65
N SER A 471 -29.74 -11.84 3.76
CA SER A 471 -29.90 -11.06 2.53
C SER A 471 -30.21 -9.60 2.84
N GLU A 472 -31.07 -9.30 3.83
CA GLU A 472 -31.34 -7.94 4.29
C GLU A 472 -30.05 -7.25 4.80
N TYR A 473 -29.26 -7.97 5.60
CA TYR A 473 -27.96 -7.48 6.08
C TYR A 473 -26.99 -7.20 4.93
N ASP A 474 -26.89 -8.10 3.96
CA ASP A 474 -26.02 -7.95 2.79
C ASP A 474 -26.40 -6.73 1.94
N VAL A 475 -27.68 -6.53 1.66
CA VAL A 475 -28.18 -5.33 0.94
C VAL A 475 -27.89 -4.06 1.74
N LEU A 476 -28.10 -4.10 3.06
CA LEU A 476 -27.83 -2.96 3.93
C LEU A 476 -26.36 -2.53 3.88
N VAL A 477 -25.44 -3.50 3.98
CA VAL A 477 -23.98 -3.25 4.06
C VAL A 477 -23.38 -2.97 2.68
N LYS A 478 -23.81 -3.69 1.63
CA LYS A 478 -23.21 -3.59 0.29
C LYS A 478 -23.79 -2.48 -0.57
N GLU A 479 -25.04 -2.06 -0.30
CA GLU A 479 -25.74 -1.10 -1.13
C GLU A 479 -26.15 0.16 -0.34
N LYS A 480 -27.02 0.05 0.67
CA LYS A 480 -27.63 1.22 1.33
C LYS A 480 -26.66 2.08 2.10
N ILE A 481 -25.76 1.48 2.87
CA ILE A 481 -24.74 2.22 3.64
C ILE A 481 -23.75 2.94 2.72
N PRO A 482 -23.19 2.31 1.68
CA PRO A 482 -22.36 2.99 0.69
C PRO A 482 -23.07 4.13 -0.05
N GLU A 483 -24.33 3.95 -0.44
CA GLU A 483 -25.13 5.01 -1.08
C GLU A 483 -25.33 6.21 -0.16
N ASN A 484 -25.70 5.98 1.09
CA ASN A 484 -25.87 7.04 2.08
C ASN A 484 -24.54 7.81 2.32
N LYS A 485 -23.40 7.09 2.39
CA LYS A 485 -22.10 7.73 2.54
C LYS A 485 -21.74 8.60 1.35
N LYS A 486 -22.06 8.17 0.11
CA LYS A 486 -21.92 9.00 -1.09
C LYS A 486 -22.80 10.25 -1.02
N ALA A 487 -24.05 10.10 -0.56
CA ALA A 487 -24.96 11.24 -0.37
C ALA A 487 -24.40 12.26 0.63
N ILE A 488 -23.81 11.80 1.74
CA ILE A 488 -23.13 12.66 2.71
C ILE A 488 -21.94 13.38 2.07
N ALA A 489 -21.14 12.68 1.25
CA ALA A 489 -19.98 13.28 0.57
C ALA A 489 -20.41 14.37 -0.40
N VAL A 490 -21.41 14.10 -1.25
CA VAL A 490 -21.98 15.06 -2.21
C VAL A 490 -22.57 16.28 -1.49
N ALA A 491 -23.35 16.06 -0.44
CA ALA A 491 -23.94 17.15 0.34
C ALA A 491 -22.86 18.07 0.97
N ARG A 492 -21.68 17.54 1.28
CA ARG A 492 -20.54 18.33 1.78
C ARG A 492 -19.90 19.23 0.72
N GLU A 493 -19.87 18.79 -0.53
CA GLU A 493 -19.28 19.56 -1.62
C GLU A 493 -20.07 20.84 -1.92
N HIS A 494 -21.38 20.87 -1.54
CA HIS A 494 -22.26 22.02 -1.75
C HIS A 494 -22.08 23.18 -0.73
N GLY A 495 -21.12 23.11 0.20
CA GLY A 495 -20.77 24.21 1.12
C GLY A 495 -21.60 24.23 2.41
N ASP A 496 -21.84 25.38 3.01
CA ASP A 496 -22.35 25.63 4.36
C ASP A 496 -23.15 24.50 5.05
N LEU A 497 -22.46 23.70 5.87
CA LEU A 497 -23.01 22.48 6.51
C LEU A 497 -24.09 22.81 7.56
N LYS A 498 -24.11 24.03 8.12
CA LYS A 498 -25.11 24.40 9.15
C LYS A 498 -26.49 24.60 8.57
N GLU A 499 -26.61 25.07 7.35
CA GLU A 499 -27.90 25.32 6.68
C GLU A 499 -28.25 24.25 5.64
N ASN A 500 -27.32 23.31 5.34
CA ASN A 500 -27.54 22.27 4.36
C ASN A 500 -28.48 21.17 4.91
N SER A 501 -29.72 21.24 4.49
CA SER A 501 -30.77 20.27 4.90
C SER A 501 -30.49 18.86 4.38
N GLU A 502 -29.89 18.71 3.20
CA GLU A 502 -29.53 17.41 2.59
C GLU A 502 -28.47 16.71 3.42
N TYR A 503 -27.45 17.46 3.89
CA TYR A 503 -26.42 16.92 4.78
C TYR A 503 -27.02 16.42 6.10
N LYS A 504 -27.92 17.20 6.74
CA LYS A 504 -28.58 16.81 7.99
C LYS A 504 -29.41 15.55 7.80
N MET A 505 -30.17 15.48 6.71
CA MET A 505 -31.02 14.31 6.39
C MET A 505 -30.18 13.07 6.14
N ALA A 506 -29.13 13.18 5.32
CA ALA A 506 -28.22 12.06 5.05
C ALA A 506 -27.49 11.56 6.31
N ARG A 507 -27.18 12.44 7.28
CA ARG A 507 -26.61 12.07 8.58
C ARG A 507 -27.61 11.35 9.47
N GLN A 508 -28.88 11.78 9.46
CA GLN A 508 -29.94 11.09 10.19
C GLN A 508 -30.18 9.70 9.62
N ASP A 509 -30.22 9.57 8.29
CA ASP A 509 -30.33 8.28 7.62
C ASP A 509 -29.17 7.36 7.97
N GLN A 510 -27.93 7.89 8.05
CA GLN A 510 -26.75 7.13 8.46
C GLN A 510 -26.96 6.51 9.86
N THR A 511 -27.46 7.30 10.80
CA THR A 511 -27.72 6.82 12.17
C THR A 511 -28.73 5.67 12.16
N THR A 512 -29.81 5.80 11.39
CA THR A 512 -30.86 4.77 11.26
C THR A 512 -30.30 3.48 10.60
N LEU A 513 -29.53 3.61 9.52
CA LEU A 513 -28.92 2.46 8.84
C LEU A 513 -27.92 1.73 9.73
N MET A 514 -27.15 2.46 10.54
CA MET A 514 -26.19 1.85 11.47
C MET A 514 -26.88 1.16 12.64
N ALA A 515 -27.94 1.75 13.20
CA ALA A 515 -28.77 1.08 14.21
C ALA A 515 -29.36 -0.23 13.65
N ARG A 516 -29.87 -0.21 12.41
CA ARG A 516 -30.42 -1.40 11.77
C ARG A 516 -29.33 -2.46 11.51
N LYS A 517 -28.13 -2.05 11.10
CA LYS A 517 -26.99 -2.94 10.94
C LYS A 517 -26.66 -3.66 12.24
N SER A 518 -26.51 -2.91 13.34
CA SER A 518 -26.21 -3.47 14.66
C SER A 518 -27.28 -4.46 15.14
N GLN A 519 -28.57 -4.14 14.92
CA GLN A 519 -29.66 -5.03 15.23
C GLN A 519 -29.59 -6.35 14.46
N LEU A 520 -29.34 -6.28 13.13
CA LEU A 520 -29.23 -7.48 12.30
C LEU A 520 -28.01 -8.32 12.67
N GLU A 521 -26.89 -7.71 13.05
CA GLU A 521 -25.69 -8.42 13.52
C GLU A 521 -25.97 -9.20 14.81
N GLN A 522 -26.66 -8.58 15.78
CA GLN A 522 -27.08 -9.23 17.01
C GLN A 522 -28.07 -10.38 16.73
N ASP A 523 -29.09 -10.11 15.91
CA ASP A 523 -30.09 -11.10 15.52
C ASP A 523 -29.40 -12.34 14.89
N LEU A 524 -28.52 -12.13 13.90
CA LEU A 524 -27.82 -13.21 13.21
C LEU A 524 -26.82 -13.97 14.12
N ALA A 525 -26.19 -13.29 15.08
CA ALA A 525 -25.28 -13.90 16.02
C ALA A 525 -25.99 -14.81 17.03
N LEU A 526 -27.22 -14.50 17.40
CA LEU A 526 -28.03 -15.29 18.34
C LEU A 526 -28.85 -16.40 17.65
N ALA A 527 -28.94 -16.36 16.31
CA ALA A 527 -29.79 -17.27 15.55
C ALA A 527 -29.26 -18.71 15.55
N GLN A 528 -30.11 -19.65 15.94
CA GLN A 528 -29.89 -21.09 15.79
C GLN A 528 -30.88 -21.63 14.76
N ILE A 529 -30.34 -22.09 13.63
CA ILE A 529 -31.15 -22.64 12.54
C ILE A 529 -31.69 -24.01 12.96
N THR A 530 -33.00 -24.22 12.75
CA THR A 530 -33.66 -25.50 13.00
C THR A 530 -34.59 -25.87 11.83
N ASP A 531 -34.70 -27.16 11.56
CA ASP A 531 -35.63 -27.73 10.59
C ASP A 531 -36.96 -28.18 11.24
N PHE A 532 -37.12 -27.98 12.57
CA PHE A 532 -38.27 -28.35 13.38
C PHE A 532 -38.61 -29.87 13.43
N THR A 533 -37.70 -30.72 12.97
CA THR A 533 -37.93 -32.19 13.01
C THR A 533 -37.92 -32.77 14.41
N GLU A 534 -37.25 -32.12 15.37
CA GLU A 534 -37.14 -32.55 16.76
C GLU A 534 -38.22 -31.92 17.68
N ALA A 535 -39.23 -31.25 17.09
CA ALA A 535 -40.29 -30.62 17.87
C ALA A 535 -41.04 -31.65 18.75
N PRO A 536 -41.33 -31.32 20.04
CA PRO A 536 -42.02 -32.24 20.93
C PRO A 536 -43.48 -32.42 20.49
N THR A 537 -44.02 -33.63 20.73
CA THR A 537 -45.43 -33.99 20.45
C THR A 537 -46.26 -34.15 21.69
N GLU A 538 -45.66 -34.25 22.88
CA GLU A 538 -46.36 -34.38 24.17
C GLU A 538 -46.80 -33.06 24.75
N VAL A 539 -46.02 -32.00 24.48
CA VAL A 539 -46.30 -30.62 24.88
C VAL A 539 -46.06 -29.69 23.71
N VAL A 540 -46.69 -28.53 23.71
CA VAL A 540 -46.50 -27.52 22.69
C VAL A 540 -45.07 -26.95 22.79
N GLY A 541 -44.31 -27.04 21.71
CA GLY A 541 -42.95 -26.49 21.59
C GLY A 541 -42.76 -25.72 20.32
N VAL A 542 -41.53 -25.22 20.12
CA VAL A 542 -41.14 -24.60 18.84
C VAL A 542 -41.11 -25.67 17.77
N GLY A 543 -41.77 -25.47 16.62
CA GLY A 543 -41.98 -26.44 15.58
C GLY A 543 -43.28 -27.28 15.71
N SER A 544 -44.15 -26.95 16.70
CA SER A 544 -45.43 -27.64 16.88
C SER A 544 -46.53 -27.01 16.04
N THR A 545 -47.44 -27.87 15.55
CA THR A 545 -48.76 -27.54 15.04
C THR A 545 -49.79 -27.91 16.10
N VAL A 546 -50.64 -26.96 16.45
CA VAL A 546 -51.61 -27.07 17.55
C VAL A 546 -53.01 -26.82 17.03
N ASP A 547 -53.91 -27.79 17.25
CA ASP A 547 -55.34 -27.64 17.00
C ASP A 547 -56.03 -27.21 18.29
N ILE A 548 -56.66 -26.06 18.28
CA ILE A 548 -57.45 -25.55 19.42
C ILE A 548 -58.92 -25.43 19.06
N GLU A 549 -59.82 -25.57 20.02
CA GLU A 549 -61.25 -25.45 19.88
C GLU A 549 -61.80 -24.53 20.95
N SER A 550 -62.57 -23.51 20.53
CA SER A 550 -63.23 -22.59 21.45
C SER A 550 -64.28 -23.33 22.28
N ALA A 551 -64.19 -23.16 23.60
CA ALA A 551 -65.19 -23.71 24.54
C ALA A 551 -66.56 -23.09 24.38
N ASP A 552 -66.62 -21.86 23.90
CA ASP A 552 -67.87 -21.09 23.81
C ASP A 552 -68.57 -21.26 22.46
N SER A 553 -67.83 -21.22 21.36
CA SER A 553 -68.37 -21.25 19.99
C SER A 553 -68.20 -22.59 19.27
N GLY A 554 -67.36 -23.47 19.75
CA GLY A 554 -66.99 -24.72 19.05
C GLY A 554 -66.12 -24.50 17.80
N GLU A 555 -65.65 -23.31 17.57
CA GLU A 555 -64.78 -22.95 16.46
C GLU A 555 -63.42 -23.65 16.62
N LYS A 556 -62.88 -24.20 15.51
CA LYS A 556 -61.59 -24.88 15.46
C LYS A 556 -60.59 -24.05 14.69
N VAL A 557 -59.42 -23.85 15.28
CA VAL A 557 -58.32 -23.12 14.65
C VAL A 557 -57.05 -23.94 14.81
N THR A 558 -56.29 -24.01 13.74
CA THR A 558 -54.95 -24.63 13.74
C THR A 558 -53.87 -23.53 13.70
N TYR A 559 -52.98 -23.54 14.67
CA TYR A 559 -51.80 -22.66 14.69
C TYR A 559 -50.52 -23.45 14.53
N HIS A 560 -49.55 -22.85 13.83
CA HIS A 560 -48.19 -23.37 13.69
C HIS A 560 -47.24 -22.49 14.49
N ILE A 561 -46.58 -23.01 15.52
CA ILE A 561 -45.66 -22.27 16.38
C ILE A 561 -44.25 -22.54 15.90
N LEU A 562 -43.68 -21.59 15.18
CA LEU A 562 -42.35 -21.73 14.55
C LEU A 562 -41.33 -20.78 15.18
N GLY A 563 -40.21 -20.55 14.48
CA GLY A 563 -39.07 -19.78 14.93
C GLY A 563 -39.36 -18.30 15.19
N ALA A 564 -38.40 -17.60 15.79
CA ALA A 564 -38.55 -16.21 16.22
C ALA A 564 -38.90 -15.25 15.07
N TRP A 565 -38.50 -15.58 13.86
CA TRP A 565 -38.71 -14.76 12.67
C TRP A 565 -39.71 -15.36 11.68
N ASP A 566 -40.29 -16.50 12.02
CA ASP A 566 -41.21 -17.25 11.17
C ASP A 566 -42.66 -16.89 11.51
N SER A 567 -43.10 -15.68 11.22
CA SER A 567 -44.46 -15.24 11.46
C SER A 567 -45.16 -14.93 10.14
N GLU A 568 -46.22 -15.71 9.81
CA GLU A 568 -47.12 -15.49 8.68
C GLU A 568 -48.57 -15.58 9.14
N PRO A 569 -49.20 -14.49 9.60
CA PRO A 569 -50.56 -14.50 10.15
C PRO A 569 -51.59 -15.08 9.20
N ASP A 570 -51.48 -14.83 7.90
CA ASP A 570 -52.40 -15.33 6.88
C ASP A 570 -52.40 -16.87 6.75
N LYS A 571 -51.34 -17.54 7.23
CA LYS A 571 -51.21 -18.99 7.28
C LYS A 571 -51.33 -19.55 8.69
N ASN A 572 -51.75 -18.73 9.68
CA ASN A 572 -51.75 -19.07 11.09
C ASN A 572 -50.37 -19.53 11.64
N ILE A 573 -49.29 -19.04 11.06
CA ILE A 573 -47.92 -19.29 11.55
C ILE A 573 -47.58 -18.18 12.54
N LEU A 574 -47.30 -18.60 13.78
CA LEU A 574 -46.94 -17.71 14.88
C LEU A 574 -45.48 -17.90 15.25
N SER A 575 -44.77 -16.77 15.39
CA SER A 575 -43.47 -16.83 16.09
C SER A 575 -43.69 -17.26 17.54
N TYR A 576 -42.84 -18.13 18.06
CA TYR A 576 -42.90 -18.57 19.46
C TYR A 576 -42.75 -17.41 20.46
N LYS A 577 -42.27 -16.25 20.02
CA LYS A 577 -42.20 -15.02 20.84
C LYS A 577 -43.49 -14.22 20.92
N THR A 578 -44.53 -14.60 20.19
CA THR A 578 -45.81 -13.89 20.25
C THR A 578 -46.57 -14.20 21.57
N PRO A 579 -47.36 -13.25 22.09
CA PRO A 579 -48.14 -13.46 23.33
C PRO A 579 -49.01 -14.72 23.26
N LEU A 580 -49.66 -14.97 22.12
CA LEU A 580 -50.51 -16.16 21.95
C LEU A 580 -49.68 -17.46 21.98
N ALA A 581 -48.52 -17.47 21.32
CA ALA A 581 -47.62 -18.63 21.37
C ALA A 581 -47.10 -18.88 22.80
N HIS A 582 -46.77 -17.84 23.56
CA HIS A 582 -46.36 -17.97 24.96
C HIS A 582 -47.42 -18.61 25.86
N ILE A 583 -48.71 -18.33 25.63
CA ILE A 583 -49.82 -18.95 26.37
C ILE A 583 -49.94 -20.46 26.07
N LEU A 584 -49.64 -20.84 24.82
CA LEU A 584 -49.72 -22.22 24.34
C LEU A 584 -48.49 -23.06 24.67
N LEU A 585 -47.30 -22.46 24.68
CA LEU A 585 -46.04 -23.18 24.92
C LEU A 585 -46.06 -23.95 26.26
N GLY A 586 -45.54 -25.19 26.23
CA GLY A 586 -45.50 -26.10 27.39
C GLY A 586 -46.84 -26.72 27.79
N LYS A 587 -47.94 -26.41 27.09
CA LYS A 587 -49.22 -27.03 27.36
C LYS A 587 -49.35 -28.41 26.73
N ALA A 588 -50.01 -29.33 27.41
CA ALA A 588 -50.30 -30.67 26.92
C ALA A 588 -51.69 -30.74 26.25
N PRO A 589 -52.01 -31.77 25.47
CA PRO A 589 -53.35 -32.01 24.97
C PRO A 589 -54.38 -31.97 26.09
N ASP A 590 -55.62 -31.54 25.79
CA ASP A 590 -56.74 -31.25 26.71
C ASP A 590 -56.52 -30.08 27.67
N ALA A 591 -55.41 -29.37 27.65
CA ALA A 591 -55.25 -28.16 28.44
C ALA A 591 -56.22 -27.05 27.97
N VAL A 592 -56.72 -26.31 28.96
CA VAL A 592 -57.60 -25.14 28.73
C VAL A 592 -56.77 -23.89 28.91
N VAL A 593 -56.84 -23.01 27.93
CA VAL A 593 -56.12 -21.72 27.93
C VAL A 593 -57.09 -20.57 27.74
N GLU A 594 -56.86 -19.46 28.43
CA GLU A 594 -57.59 -18.23 28.23
C GLU A 594 -56.81 -17.29 27.33
N VAL A 595 -57.42 -16.85 26.26
CA VAL A 595 -56.81 -15.94 25.28
C VAL A 595 -57.65 -14.66 25.24
N GLU A 596 -57.01 -13.52 25.44
CA GLU A 596 -57.66 -12.22 25.33
C GLU A 596 -57.62 -11.76 23.86
N VAL A 597 -58.79 -11.69 23.24
CA VAL A 597 -58.95 -11.19 21.86
C VAL A 597 -59.84 -9.98 21.88
N ALA A 598 -59.34 -8.83 21.44
CA ALA A 598 -60.05 -7.56 21.36
C ALA A 598 -60.76 -7.13 22.68
N GLY A 599 -60.11 -7.40 23.84
CA GLY A 599 -60.62 -7.06 25.17
C GLY A 599 -61.68 -8.01 25.76
N ASN A 600 -61.96 -9.15 25.08
CA ASN A 600 -62.77 -10.25 25.57
C ASN A 600 -61.90 -11.48 25.83
N SER A 601 -62.04 -12.04 27.04
CA SER A 601 -61.41 -13.30 27.39
C SER A 601 -62.23 -14.46 26.77
N GLN A 602 -61.55 -15.28 25.94
CA GLN A 602 -62.09 -16.47 25.30
C GLN A 602 -61.37 -17.71 25.83
N THR A 603 -62.16 -18.74 26.14
CA THR A 603 -61.61 -20.02 26.63
C THR A 603 -61.44 -21.00 25.48
N TRP A 604 -60.21 -21.48 25.28
CA TRP A 604 -59.86 -22.41 24.23
C TRP A 604 -59.32 -23.70 24.81
N LYS A 605 -59.75 -24.84 24.25
CA LYS A 605 -59.26 -26.17 24.62
C LYS A 605 -58.32 -26.69 23.56
N LEU A 606 -57.12 -27.12 23.95
CA LEU A 606 -56.11 -27.74 23.09
C LEU A 606 -56.50 -29.16 22.77
N LYS A 607 -56.67 -29.53 21.50
CA LYS A 607 -57.18 -30.84 21.06
C LYS A 607 -56.07 -31.76 20.66
N SER A 608 -55.13 -31.30 19.87
CA SER A 608 -54.04 -32.13 19.40
C SER A 608 -52.76 -31.31 19.18
N ILE A 609 -51.63 -31.99 19.27
CA ILE A 609 -50.29 -31.48 18.99
C ILE A 609 -49.65 -32.44 17.96
N SER A 610 -49.06 -31.85 16.91
CA SER A 610 -48.27 -32.59 15.93
C SER A 610 -47.06 -31.74 15.54
N ARG A 611 -46.09 -32.35 14.88
CA ARG A 611 -44.98 -31.58 14.31
C ARG A 611 -45.42 -30.83 13.05
N TYR A 612 -44.90 -29.64 12.86
CA TYR A 612 -45.17 -28.85 11.63
C TYR A 612 -44.73 -29.60 10.38
N VAL A 613 -43.56 -30.26 10.43
CA VAL A 613 -42.99 -31.00 9.31
C VAL A 613 -43.82 -32.21 8.88
N ASP A 614 -44.62 -32.82 9.79
CA ASP A 614 -45.48 -33.97 9.50
C ASP A 614 -46.79 -33.57 8.78
N ARG A 615 -47.13 -32.27 8.74
CA ARG A 615 -48.35 -31.75 8.10
C ARG A 615 -48.07 -30.89 6.85
N LYS A 616 -46.83 -30.81 6.41
CA LYS A 616 -46.40 -30.02 5.24
C LYS A 616 -46.69 -30.71 3.92
#